data_5b7bfdebac04306ce229dc61ef70e95d
#
_entry.id   5b7bfdebac04306ce229dc61ef70e95d
#
_cell.length_a   1.000
_cell.length_b   1.000
_cell.length_c   1.000
_cell.angle_alpha   90.00
_cell.angle_beta   90.00
_cell.angle_gamma   90.00
#
_symmetry.space_group_name_H-M   'P 1'
#
loop_
_entity.id
_entity.type
_entity.pdbx_description
1 polymer ?
#
loop_
_entity_poly.entity_id
_entity_poly.type
_entity_poly.pdbx_seq_one_letter_code
_entity_poly.pdbx_strand_id
1 'polypeptide(L)'
;MALSGDLLAWKRRVHARLLAEGDASRLSRLPRAALLEQVTAAARLLEGETALTGRQRDSLVQAVLHELVGLGPLEPLLEDESVSEIMVNGPAQVYVERFGRLTRTETCFDDEAHLRRIIERILAPLGRRADESSPMADARLADGSRVNIILPPLSVRGPILTIRKFARTPLLVSDLIRLGTLTEAAAAFLRGCVEKRLNILVSGGTGSGKTTTLNALSSFIGADERIVTIEDAAELQLQQAHVVSLESRPPNLEGRGEITIRQLVRNALRMRPDRLLLGEVRGGEALDLLQALNTGHDGSLSTLHANSPRDALSRLETLTLMAGADLPLRAVREQVASAVQLIVQQQRLSDGRRRVTCVSEIAGIAENGSIAVADRFRWNADLEELALR
;
A
#
# COMPACT_ATOMS: atom_id res chain seq x y z
N MET A 1 -10.69 22.01 0.49
CA MET A 1 -11.47 23.03 1.23
C MET A 1 -12.93 22.59 1.19
N ALA A 2 -13.55 22.30 2.34
CA ALA A 2 -14.95 21.90 2.39
C ALA A 2 -15.85 23.05 1.86
N LEU A 3 -16.88 22.70 1.12
CA LEU A 3 -17.88 23.67 0.66
C LEU A 3 -18.70 24.16 1.87
N SER A 4 -18.95 25.47 1.97
CA SER A 4 -19.91 26.00 2.95
C SER A 4 -21.30 25.41 2.72
N GLY A 5 -22.17 25.39 3.73
CA GLY A 5 -23.51 24.80 3.60
C GLY A 5 -24.30 25.31 2.39
N ASP A 6 -24.16 26.61 2.08
CA ASP A 6 -24.80 27.22 0.92
C ASP A 6 -24.25 26.66 -0.42
N LEU A 7 -22.93 26.48 -0.52
CA LEU A 7 -22.31 25.89 -1.72
C LEU A 7 -22.66 24.42 -1.90
N LEU A 8 -22.92 23.67 -0.84
CA LEU A 8 -23.39 22.30 -0.90
C LEU A 8 -24.80 22.20 -1.51
N ALA A 9 -25.70 23.11 -1.13
CA ALA A 9 -27.03 23.21 -1.74
C ALA A 9 -26.92 23.58 -3.23
N TRP A 10 -26.04 24.49 -3.59
CA TRP A 10 -25.76 24.85 -4.99
C TRP A 10 -25.18 23.65 -5.78
N LYS A 11 -24.24 22.91 -5.23
CA LYS A 11 -23.70 21.69 -5.84
C LYS A 11 -24.82 20.71 -6.21
N ARG A 12 -25.74 20.44 -5.28
CA ARG A 12 -26.88 19.55 -5.51
C ARG A 12 -27.80 20.05 -6.62
N ARG A 13 -28.11 21.36 -6.67
CA ARG A 13 -28.94 21.96 -7.69
C ARG A 13 -28.33 21.90 -9.09
N VAL A 14 -27.03 22.25 -9.21
CA VAL A 14 -26.29 22.15 -10.48
C VAL A 14 -26.20 20.71 -10.96
N HIS A 15 -25.86 19.79 -10.09
CA HIS A 15 -25.77 18.37 -10.38
C HIS A 15 -27.12 17.78 -10.83
N ALA A 16 -28.19 18.05 -10.09
CA ALA A 16 -29.55 17.61 -10.45
C ALA A 16 -30.01 18.15 -11.80
N ARG A 17 -29.72 19.44 -12.11
CA ARG A 17 -30.04 20.05 -13.39
C ARG A 17 -29.32 19.36 -14.55
N LEU A 18 -28.02 19.11 -14.42
CA LEU A 18 -27.22 18.43 -15.46
C LEU A 18 -27.72 17.00 -15.72
N LEU A 19 -28.15 16.29 -14.69
CA LEU A 19 -28.76 14.97 -14.84
C LEU A 19 -30.14 15.00 -15.46
N ALA A 20 -30.93 16.07 -15.26
CA ALA A 20 -32.24 16.25 -15.87
C ALA A 20 -32.14 16.64 -17.35
N GLU A 21 -31.13 17.42 -17.73
CA GLU A 21 -30.89 17.89 -19.11
C GLU A 21 -30.11 16.90 -19.98
N GLY A 22 -29.41 15.91 -19.34
CA GLY A 22 -28.59 14.94 -20.04
C GLY A 22 -28.58 13.58 -19.35
N ASP A 23 -28.39 12.51 -20.14
CA ASP A 23 -28.13 11.17 -19.58
C ASP A 23 -26.75 11.16 -18.89
N ALA A 24 -26.70 10.67 -17.64
CA ALA A 24 -25.48 10.53 -16.87
C ALA A 24 -24.38 9.74 -17.64
N SER A 25 -24.79 8.74 -18.43
CA SER A 25 -23.88 7.97 -19.27
C SER A 25 -23.29 8.77 -20.44
N ARG A 26 -24.02 9.78 -20.94
CA ARG A 26 -23.52 10.72 -21.94
C ARG A 26 -22.52 11.72 -21.34
N LEU A 27 -22.86 12.26 -20.17
CA LEU A 27 -22.00 13.23 -19.48
C LEU A 27 -20.64 12.60 -19.10
N SER A 28 -20.62 11.37 -18.62
CA SER A 28 -19.38 10.67 -18.25
C SER A 28 -18.47 10.32 -19.43
N ARG A 29 -18.97 10.36 -20.66
CA ARG A 29 -18.18 10.10 -21.89
C ARG A 29 -17.65 11.37 -22.56
N LEU A 30 -18.04 12.53 -22.09
CA LEU A 30 -17.57 13.80 -22.66
C LEU A 30 -16.08 14.02 -22.32
N PRO A 31 -15.31 14.63 -23.24
CA PRO A 31 -13.99 15.14 -22.90
C PRO A 31 -14.07 16.12 -21.72
N ARG A 32 -13.07 16.08 -20.82
CA ARG A 32 -13.06 16.91 -19.60
C ARG A 32 -13.32 18.40 -19.88
N ALA A 33 -12.80 18.94 -20.99
CA ALA A 33 -13.01 20.35 -21.39
C ALA A 33 -14.48 20.64 -21.70
N ALA A 34 -15.15 19.79 -22.47
CA ALA A 34 -16.56 19.94 -22.81
C ALA A 34 -17.49 19.81 -21.59
N LEU A 35 -17.14 18.87 -20.68
CA LEU A 35 -17.86 18.71 -19.42
C LEU A 35 -17.69 19.93 -18.51
N LEU A 36 -16.48 20.50 -18.44
CA LEU A 36 -16.21 21.74 -17.70
C LEU A 36 -17.05 22.90 -18.22
N GLU A 37 -17.15 23.06 -19.54
CA GLU A 37 -18.01 24.11 -20.17
C GLU A 37 -19.47 23.92 -19.78
N GLN A 38 -20.00 22.69 -19.85
CA GLN A 38 -21.40 22.41 -19.49
C GLN A 38 -21.68 22.67 -18.00
N VAL A 39 -20.80 22.23 -17.11
CA VAL A 39 -20.94 22.49 -15.68
C VAL A 39 -20.87 23.98 -15.38
N THR A 40 -19.94 24.71 -16.02
CA THR A 40 -19.81 26.15 -15.86
C THR A 40 -21.05 26.90 -16.38
N ALA A 41 -21.59 26.48 -17.51
CA ALA A 41 -22.83 27.06 -18.05
C ALA A 41 -24.02 26.81 -17.11
N ALA A 42 -24.18 25.58 -16.62
CA ALA A 42 -25.25 25.23 -15.68
C ALA A 42 -25.12 26.00 -14.34
N ALA A 43 -23.90 26.17 -13.82
CA ALA A 43 -23.64 26.98 -12.64
C ALA A 43 -24.07 28.46 -12.87
N ARG A 44 -23.66 29.07 -13.99
CA ARG A 44 -24.01 30.46 -14.33
C ARG A 44 -25.51 30.66 -14.47
N LEU A 45 -26.23 29.71 -15.06
CA LEU A 45 -27.70 29.82 -15.22
C LEU A 45 -28.44 29.82 -13.88
N LEU A 46 -27.89 29.19 -12.87
CA LEU A 46 -28.46 29.19 -11.53
C LEU A 46 -28.05 30.42 -10.71
N GLU A 47 -27.00 31.14 -11.08
CA GLU A 47 -26.49 32.34 -10.38
C GLU A 47 -27.45 33.55 -10.46
N GLY A 48 -28.48 33.51 -11.28
CA GLY A 48 -29.45 34.60 -11.38
C GLY A 48 -30.16 35.01 -10.09
N GLU A 49 -30.05 34.19 -9.03
CA GLU A 49 -30.66 34.40 -7.71
C GLU A 49 -29.67 34.81 -6.61
N THR A 50 -28.38 34.51 -6.76
CA THR A 50 -27.37 34.85 -5.72
C THR A 50 -25.96 34.90 -6.34
N ALA A 51 -25.29 36.03 -6.26
CA ALA A 51 -23.97 36.24 -6.85
C ALA A 51 -22.89 35.44 -6.09
N LEU A 52 -22.29 34.44 -6.76
CA LEU A 52 -21.11 33.75 -6.27
C LEU A 52 -19.84 34.52 -6.61
N THR A 53 -18.90 34.58 -5.69
CA THR A 53 -17.53 35.04 -5.99
C THR A 53 -16.87 34.12 -7.00
N GLY A 54 -15.88 34.63 -7.77
CA GLY A 54 -15.12 33.79 -8.71
C GLY A 54 -14.59 32.50 -8.08
N ARG A 55 -13.96 32.60 -6.88
CA ARG A 55 -13.45 31.43 -6.14
C ARG A 55 -14.55 30.43 -5.75
N GLN A 56 -15.71 30.92 -5.31
CA GLN A 56 -16.83 30.04 -4.96
C GLN A 56 -17.37 29.31 -6.18
N ARG A 57 -17.45 29.98 -7.32
CA ARG A 57 -17.86 29.39 -8.60
C ARG A 57 -16.88 28.30 -9.03
N ASP A 58 -15.57 28.58 -9.02
CA ASP A 58 -14.56 27.61 -9.38
C ASP A 58 -14.62 26.39 -8.47
N SER A 59 -14.74 26.58 -7.15
CA SER A 59 -14.91 25.50 -6.19
C SER A 59 -16.17 24.68 -6.42
N LEU A 60 -17.30 25.33 -6.76
CA LEU A 60 -18.55 24.68 -7.08
C LEU A 60 -18.42 23.83 -8.36
N VAL A 61 -17.85 24.42 -9.42
CA VAL A 61 -17.63 23.71 -10.69
C VAL A 61 -16.75 22.48 -10.51
N GLN A 62 -15.65 22.59 -9.77
CA GLN A 62 -14.78 21.44 -9.47
C GLN A 62 -15.54 20.37 -8.65
N ALA A 63 -16.30 20.77 -7.64
CA ALA A 63 -17.06 19.83 -6.84
C ALA A 63 -18.11 19.06 -7.66
N VAL A 64 -18.79 19.74 -8.61
CA VAL A 64 -19.76 19.09 -9.51
C VAL A 64 -19.04 18.16 -10.49
N LEU A 65 -17.87 18.53 -11.02
CA LEU A 65 -17.06 17.65 -11.87
C LEU A 65 -16.65 16.38 -11.11
N HIS A 66 -16.19 16.53 -9.87
CA HIS A 66 -15.84 15.39 -9.02
C HIS A 66 -17.03 14.44 -8.77
N GLU A 67 -18.25 14.99 -8.67
CA GLU A 67 -19.48 14.19 -8.58
C GLU A 67 -19.84 13.46 -9.88
N LEU A 68 -19.61 14.07 -11.02
CA LEU A 68 -20.02 13.50 -12.32
C LEU A 68 -19.07 12.40 -12.79
N VAL A 69 -17.76 12.64 -12.69
CA VAL A 69 -16.74 11.75 -13.29
C VAL A 69 -15.70 11.20 -12.33
N GLY A 70 -15.67 11.69 -11.10
CA GLY A 70 -14.72 11.27 -10.06
C GLY A 70 -15.40 10.54 -8.90
N LEU A 71 -14.69 10.49 -7.77
CA LEU A 71 -15.15 9.90 -6.52
C LEU A 71 -15.74 10.94 -5.54
N GLY A 72 -16.37 12.00 -6.10
CA GLY A 72 -17.07 13.01 -5.33
C GLY A 72 -16.18 13.73 -4.33
N PRO A 73 -16.59 13.79 -3.03
CA PRO A 73 -15.86 14.52 -2.00
C PRO A 73 -14.49 13.93 -1.69
N LEU A 74 -14.15 12.74 -2.18
CA LEU A 74 -12.85 12.11 -1.95
C LEU A 74 -11.76 12.62 -2.91
N GLU A 75 -12.11 13.18 -4.08
CA GLU A 75 -11.15 13.61 -5.09
C GLU A 75 -10.07 14.56 -4.53
N PRO A 76 -10.39 15.62 -3.79
CA PRO A 76 -9.37 16.52 -3.25
C PRO A 76 -8.40 15.82 -2.27
N LEU A 77 -8.86 14.77 -1.58
CA LEU A 77 -8.02 13.98 -0.67
C LEU A 77 -7.15 12.97 -1.45
N LEU A 78 -7.65 12.46 -2.57
CA LEU A 78 -6.91 11.59 -3.48
C LEU A 78 -5.82 12.38 -4.23
N GLU A 79 -6.07 13.63 -4.56
CA GLU A 79 -5.10 14.53 -5.22
C GLU A 79 -4.03 15.06 -4.25
N ASP A 80 -4.31 15.16 -2.94
CA ASP A 80 -3.38 15.67 -1.92
C ASP A 80 -2.26 14.66 -1.66
N GLU A 81 -1.05 14.92 -2.15
CA GLU A 81 0.12 14.04 -2.00
C GLU A 81 0.56 13.84 -0.55
N SER A 82 0.17 14.74 0.36
CA SER A 82 0.46 14.60 1.80
C SER A 82 -0.40 13.53 2.50
N VAL A 83 -1.53 13.12 1.87
CA VAL A 83 -2.43 12.11 2.38
C VAL A 83 -1.96 10.73 1.95
N SER A 84 -1.73 9.84 2.91
CA SER A 84 -1.37 8.43 2.68
C SER A 84 -2.57 7.49 2.77
N GLU A 85 -3.51 7.77 3.69
CA GLU A 85 -4.72 6.96 3.86
C GLU A 85 -5.96 7.85 4.04
N ILE A 86 -7.10 7.40 3.54
CA ILE A 86 -8.42 8.03 3.70
C ILE A 86 -9.33 7.00 4.35
N MET A 87 -9.97 7.35 5.46
CA MET A 87 -10.87 6.49 6.21
C MET A 87 -12.23 7.15 6.35
N VAL A 88 -13.23 6.57 5.70
CA VAL A 88 -14.63 7.03 5.74
C VAL A 88 -15.40 6.14 6.72
N ASN A 89 -15.80 6.69 7.84
CA ASN A 89 -16.59 6.01 8.88
C ASN A 89 -18.05 6.48 8.83
N GLY A 90 -18.72 6.18 7.73
CA GLY A 90 -20.03 6.72 7.40
C GLY A 90 -19.96 8.10 6.74
N PRO A 91 -21.12 8.69 6.33
CA PRO A 91 -21.15 9.87 5.47
C PRO A 91 -20.57 11.14 6.12
N ALA A 92 -20.64 11.28 7.44
CA ALA A 92 -20.26 12.51 8.16
C ALA A 92 -18.84 12.47 8.76
N GLN A 93 -18.11 11.36 8.66
CA GLN A 93 -16.85 11.20 9.34
C GLN A 93 -15.77 10.68 8.39
N VAL A 94 -14.93 11.58 7.90
CA VAL A 94 -13.78 11.26 7.05
C VAL A 94 -12.50 11.66 7.76
N TYR A 95 -11.63 10.69 7.95
CA TYR A 95 -10.29 10.86 8.50
C TYR A 95 -9.25 10.65 7.43
N VAL A 96 -8.09 11.27 7.60
CA VAL A 96 -6.92 11.04 6.75
C VAL A 96 -5.68 10.82 7.59
N GLU A 97 -4.76 10.03 7.07
CA GLU A 97 -3.39 9.99 7.58
C GLU A 97 -2.51 10.94 6.77
N ARG A 98 -1.82 11.87 7.45
CA ARG A 98 -0.77 12.74 6.90
C ARG A 98 0.48 12.61 7.74
N PHE A 99 1.60 12.28 7.10
CA PHE A 99 2.89 12.11 7.79
C PHE A 99 2.83 11.20 9.02
N GLY A 100 2.02 10.14 8.94
CA GLY A 100 1.84 9.19 10.03
C GLY A 100 0.89 9.65 11.14
N ARG A 101 0.19 10.77 11.02
CA ARG A 101 -0.79 11.27 12.00
C ARG A 101 -2.19 11.23 11.43
N LEU A 102 -3.11 10.70 12.23
CA LEU A 102 -4.53 10.67 11.89
C LEU A 102 -5.19 12.00 12.25
N THR A 103 -5.91 12.59 11.28
CA THR A 103 -6.66 13.82 11.49
C THR A 103 -8.05 13.70 10.87
N ARG A 104 -9.07 14.23 11.57
CA ARG A 104 -10.41 14.36 10.99
C ARG A 104 -10.41 15.50 9.99
N THR A 105 -11.09 15.30 8.86
CA THR A 105 -11.31 16.32 7.83
C THR A 105 -12.69 16.96 7.98
N GLU A 106 -12.90 18.05 7.24
CA GLU A 106 -14.23 18.65 7.06
C GLU A 106 -15.00 18.01 5.89
N THR A 107 -14.36 17.08 5.15
CA THR A 107 -14.99 16.36 4.06
C THR A 107 -16.15 15.51 4.57
N CYS A 108 -17.28 15.58 3.90
CA CYS A 108 -18.45 14.75 4.18
C CYS A 108 -19.19 14.38 2.89
N PHE A 109 -19.96 13.32 2.96
CA PHE A 109 -20.94 12.95 1.96
C PHE A 109 -22.28 13.57 2.30
N ASP A 110 -23.16 13.71 1.32
CA ASP A 110 -24.48 14.29 1.53
C ASP A 110 -25.34 13.44 2.48
N ASP A 111 -25.28 12.11 2.29
CA ASP A 111 -25.98 11.09 3.05
C ASP A 111 -25.34 9.69 2.82
N GLU A 112 -25.93 8.67 3.40
CA GLU A 112 -25.47 7.28 3.22
C GLU A 112 -25.67 6.80 1.76
N ALA A 113 -26.74 7.21 1.11
CA ALA A 113 -27.00 6.84 -0.28
C ALA A 113 -25.94 7.43 -1.22
N HIS A 114 -25.46 8.64 -0.94
CA HIS A 114 -24.35 9.24 -1.66
C HIS A 114 -23.06 8.41 -1.49
N LEU A 115 -22.71 8.03 -0.27
CA LEU A 115 -21.54 7.18 0.00
C LEU A 115 -21.65 5.83 -0.73
N ARG A 116 -22.83 5.19 -0.70
CA ARG A 116 -23.09 3.93 -1.43
C ARG A 116 -22.88 4.09 -2.93
N ARG A 117 -23.37 5.17 -3.55
CA ARG A 117 -23.14 5.44 -4.98
C ARG A 117 -21.65 5.58 -5.33
N ILE A 118 -20.85 6.21 -4.45
CA ILE A 118 -19.40 6.30 -4.66
C ILE A 118 -18.76 4.92 -4.53
N ILE A 119 -19.18 4.10 -3.56
CA ILE A 119 -18.72 2.71 -3.41
C ILE A 119 -19.04 1.89 -4.66
N GLU A 120 -20.27 1.98 -5.17
CA GLU A 120 -20.68 1.30 -6.41
C GLU A 120 -19.83 1.75 -7.60
N ARG A 121 -19.53 3.05 -7.71
CA ARG A 121 -18.67 3.59 -8.77
C ARG A 121 -17.24 3.05 -8.71
N ILE A 122 -16.72 2.79 -7.53
CA ILE A 122 -15.41 2.14 -7.34
C ILE A 122 -15.45 0.68 -7.78
N LEU A 123 -16.52 -0.04 -7.46
CA LEU A 123 -16.62 -1.49 -7.68
C LEU A 123 -17.04 -1.88 -9.10
N ALA A 124 -17.92 -1.08 -9.73
CA ALA A 124 -18.52 -1.40 -11.02
C ALA A 124 -17.50 -1.65 -12.15
N PRO A 125 -16.44 -0.85 -12.34
CA PRO A 125 -15.43 -1.09 -13.38
C PRO A 125 -14.65 -2.40 -13.18
N LEU A 126 -14.62 -2.92 -11.93
CA LEU A 126 -13.89 -4.13 -11.56
C LEU A 126 -14.78 -5.39 -11.65
N GLY A 127 -16.07 -5.23 -12.04
CA GLY A 127 -17.04 -6.31 -12.02
C GLY A 127 -17.29 -6.88 -10.61
N ARG A 128 -17.04 -6.06 -9.57
CA ARG A 128 -17.25 -6.42 -8.16
C ARG A 128 -18.51 -5.74 -7.63
N ARG A 129 -19.06 -6.28 -6.56
CA ARG A 129 -20.17 -5.70 -5.83
C ARG A 129 -19.95 -5.84 -4.32
N ALA A 130 -20.56 -4.95 -3.57
CA ALA A 130 -20.73 -5.09 -2.13
C ALA A 130 -22.23 -4.83 -1.83
N ASP A 131 -22.87 -5.78 -1.18
CA ASP A 131 -24.29 -5.74 -0.82
C ASP A 131 -24.51 -6.50 0.50
N GLU A 132 -25.75 -6.64 0.96
CA GLU A 132 -26.06 -7.34 2.21
C GLU A 132 -25.64 -8.81 2.18
N SER A 133 -25.62 -9.45 1.01
CA SER A 133 -25.22 -10.85 0.86
C SER A 133 -23.70 -11.03 0.80
N SER A 134 -22.98 -9.99 0.35
CA SER A 134 -21.53 -9.94 0.28
C SER A 134 -21.06 -8.57 0.76
N PRO A 135 -21.08 -8.32 2.09
CA PRO A 135 -20.93 -6.98 2.63
C PRO A 135 -19.48 -6.50 2.75
N MET A 136 -18.52 -7.26 2.24
CA MET A 136 -17.11 -6.89 2.20
C MET A 136 -16.58 -6.96 0.77
N ALA A 137 -15.77 -5.98 0.38
CA ALA A 137 -15.09 -6.00 -0.90
C ALA A 137 -13.74 -5.28 -0.79
N ASP A 138 -12.72 -5.86 -1.44
CA ASP A 138 -11.47 -5.19 -1.73
C ASP A 138 -11.47 -4.75 -3.18
N ALA A 139 -10.93 -3.58 -3.46
CA ALA A 139 -10.84 -3.01 -4.79
C ALA A 139 -9.49 -2.30 -4.99
N ARG A 140 -9.21 -1.91 -6.24
CA ARG A 140 -8.06 -1.10 -6.59
C ARG A 140 -8.51 0.00 -7.54
N LEU A 141 -8.15 1.23 -7.24
CA LEU A 141 -8.39 2.38 -8.13
C LEU A 141 -7.43 2.33 -9.32
N ALA A 142 -7.74 3.10 -10.35
CA ALA A 142 -6.91 3.19 -11.55
C ALA A 142 -5.49 3.72 -11.28
N ASP A 143 -5.31 4.51 -10.22
CA ASP A 143 -4.01 5.01 -9.78
C ASP A 143 -3.20 4.00 -8.96
N GLY A 144 -3.75 2.80 -8.72
CA GLY A 144 -3.13 1.75 -7.93
C GLY A 144 -3.50 1.76 -6.45
N SER A 145 -4.23 2.77 -5.96
CA SER A 145 -4.68 2.86 -4.56
C SER A 145 -5.57 1.68 -4.18
N ARG A 146 -5.34 1.11 -3.00
CA ARG A 146 -6.11 -0.03 -2.47
C ARG A 146 -7.32 0.45 -1.71
N VAL A 147 -8.43 -0.20 -1.91
CA VAL A 147 -9.72 0.14 -1.31
C VAL A 147 -10.27 -1.06 -0.57
N ASN A 148 -10.63 -0.89 0.70
CA ASN A 148 -11.40 -1.86 1.46
C ASN A 148 -12.76 -1.27 1.81
N ILE A 149 -13.82 -2.06 1.64
CA ILE A 149 -15.20 -1.68 1.85
C ILE A 149 -15.86 -2.68 2.78
N ILE A 150 -16.59 -2.16 3.77
CA ILE A 150 -17.44 -2.96 4.66
C ILE A 150 -18.80 -2.27 4.77
N LEU A 151 -19.87 -3.04 4.50
CA LEU A 151 -21.24 -2.57 4.56
C LEU A 151 -22.02 -3.16 5.74
N PRO A 152 -23.14 -2.56 6.13
CA PRO A 152 -24.13 -3.24 6.98
C PRO A 152 -24.56 -4.58 6.37
N PRO A 153 -24.84 -5.62 7.19
CA PRO A 153 -24.97 -5.59 8.64
C PRO A 153 -23.65 -5.71 9.42
N LEU A 154 -22.52 -5.96 8.75
CA LEU A 154 -21.22 -6.13 9.43
C LEU A 154 -20.72 -4.82 10.04
N SER A 155 -20.86 -3.70 9.34
CA SER A 155 -20.58 -2.37 9.86
C SER A 155 -21.82 -1.78 10.54
N VAL A 156 -21.80 -1.71 11.86
CA VAL A 156 -22.98 -1.32 12.69
C VAL A 156 -23.42 0.13 12.48
N ARG A 157 -22.54 1.02 12.01
CA ARG A 157 -22.80 2.46 11.88
C ARG A 157 -22.91 2.96 10.45
N GLY A 158 -23.22 2.07 9.50
CA GLY A 158 -23.31 2.39 8.08
C GLY A 158 -22.07 1.98 7.28
N PRO A 159 -21.99 2.31 6.00
CA PRO A 159 -20.87 1.93 5.14
C PRO A 159 -19.53 2.49 5.61
N ILE A 160 -18.50 1.67 5.56
CA ILE A 160 -17.11 2.04 5.85
C ILE A 160 -16.29 1.84 4.57
N LEU A 161 -15.46 2.83 4.26
CA LEU A 161 -14.55 2.80 3.12
C LEU A 161 -13.16 3.24 3.58
N THR A 162 -12.16 2.43 3.32
CA THR A 162 -10.76 2.77 3.59
C THR A 162 -9.97 2.75 2.29
N ILE A 163 -9.25 3.83 1.99
CA ILE A 163 -8.40 3.93 0.81
C ILE A 163 -6.97 4.14 1.28
N ARG A 164 -6.09 3.21 0.93
CA ARG A 164 -4.64 3.37 1.08
C ARG A 164 -4.07 3.82 -0.26
N LYS A 165 -3.61 5.05 -0.31
CA LYS A 165 -3.11 5.65 -1.55
C LYS A 165 -1.83 4.99 -2.01
N PHE A 166 -1.74 4.80 -3.31
CA PHE A 166 -0.51 4.40 -3.96
C PHE A 166 0.45 5.59 -4.04
N ALA A 167 1.68 5.43 -3.53
CA ALA A 167 2.68 6.50 -3.58
C ALA A 167 3.09 6.76 -5.03
N ARG A 168 2.86 7.96 -5.55
CA ARG A 168 3.22 8.33 -6.93
C ARG A 168 4.72 8.37 -7.15
N THR A 169 5.46 8.79 -6.13
CA THR A 169 6.93 8.89 -6.19
C THR A 169 7.51 7.98 -5.11
N PRO A 170 8.28 6.94 -5.48
CA PRO A 170 8.92 6.08 -4.50
C PRO A 170 10.03 6.86 -3.77
N LEU A 171 10.16 6.64 -2.46
CA LEU A 171 11.26 7.19 -1.69
C LEU A 171 12.56 6.47 -2.05
N LEU A 172 13.59 7.25 -2.30
CA LEU A 172 14.95 6.77 -2.53
C LEU A 172 15.71 6.60 -1.21
N VAL A 173 16.86 5.95 -1.25
CA VAL A 173 17.74 5.80 -0.06
C VAL A 173 18.17 7.15 0.48
N SER A 174 18.45 8.14 -0.37
CA SER A 174 18.74 9.52 0.03
C SER A 174 17.61 10.17 0.83
N ASP A 175 16.35 9.86 0.47
CA ASP A 175 15.19 10.35 1.22
C ASP A 175 15.08 9.68 2.59
N LEU A 176 15.34 8.35 2.66
CA LEU A 176 15.38 7.63 3.94
C LEU A 176 16.46 8.16 4.88
N ILE A 177 17.61 8.55 4.35
CA ILE A 177 18.68 9.22 5.13
C ILE A 177 18.20 10.60 5.60
N ARG A 178 17.69 11.43 4.70
CA ARG A 178 17.18 12.77 5.02
C ARG A 178 16.05 12.75 6.06
N LEU A 179 15.16 11.77 5.99
CA LEU A 179 14.11 11.53 6.98
C LEU A 179 14.64 10.89 8.26
N GLY A 180 15.91 10.52 8.30
CA GLY A 180 16.58 9.85 9.40
C GLY A 180 16.07 8.44 9.67
N THR A 181 15.47 7.79 8.71
CA THR A 181 15.08 6.37 8.77
C THR A 181 16.34 5.48 8.77
N LEU A 182 17.36 5.87 8.00
CA LEU A 182 18.69 5.27 7.92
C LEU A 182 19.77 6.31 8.19
N THR A 183 20.95 5.86 8.65
CA THR A 183 22.19 6.67 8.61
C THR A 183 22.94 6.39 7.31
N GLU A 184 23.83 7.31 6.91
CA GLU A 184 24.70 7.14 5.73
C GLU A 184 25.55 5.86 5.85
N ALA A 185 26.11 5.59 7.05
CA ALA A 185 26.91 4.41 7.31
C ALA A 185 26.10 3.11 7.12
N ALA A 186 24.87 3.06 7.65
CA ALA A 186 23.99 1.91 7.47
C ALA A 186 23.56 1.74 6.01
N ALA A 187 23.28 2.83 5.31
CA ALA A 187 22.93 2.81 3.88
C ALA A 187 24.09 2.31 3.01
N ALA A 188 25.34 2.75 3.28
CA ALA A 188 26.53 2.26 2.59
C ALA A 188 26.78 0.77 2.83
N PHE A 189 26.60 0.30 4.07
CA PHE A 189 26.71 -1.11 4.41
C PHE A 189 25.64 -1.94 3.67
N LEU A 190 24.37 -1.51 3.70
CA LEU A 190 23.27 -2.20 3.02
C LEU A 190 23.46 -2.23 1.51
N ARG A 191 23.99 -1.15 0.91
CA ARG A 191 24.38 -1.15 -0.50
C ARG A 191 25.36 -2.28 -0.79
N GLY A 192 26.45 -2.38 -0.03
CA GLY A 192 27.44 -3.45 -0.21
C GLY A 192 26.85 -4.85 -0.03
N CYS A 193 25.85 -5.01 0.87
CA CYS A 193 25.13 -6.27 1.05
C CYS A 193 24.29 -6.63 -0.19
N VAL A 194 23.53 -5.67 -0.76
CA VAL A 194 22.72 -5.89 -1.98
C VAL A 194 23.60 -6.20 -3.18
N GLU A 195 24.69 -5.43 -3.39
CA GLU A 195 25.66 -5.65 -4.46
C GLU A 195 26.35 -7.02 -4.38
N LYS A 196 26.65 -7.49 -3.15
CA LYS A 196 27.19 -8.84 -2.88
C LYS A 196 26.15 -9.94 -2.92
N ARG A 197 24.93 -9.64 -3.30
CA ARG A 197 23.82 -10.60 -3.43
C ARG A 197 23.49 -11.33 -2.11
N LEU A 198 23.51 -10.62 -0.98
CA LEU A 198 23.00 -11.17 0.28
C LEU A 198 21.47 -11.17 0.28
N ASN A 199 20.87 -12.22 0.78
CA ASN A 199 19.43 -12.30 0.99
C ASN A 199 19.04 -11.49 2.22
N ILE A 200 18.14 -10.50 2.04
CA ILE A 200 17.80 -9.53 3.07
C ILE A 200 16.31 -9.64 3.41
N LEU A 201 16.03 -9.75 4.70
CA LEU A 201 14.68 -9.72 5.25
C LEU A 201 14.43 -8.38 5.95
N VAL A 202 13.52 -7.55 5.41
CA VAL A 202 13.09 -6.31 6.06
C VAL A 202 11.92 -6.63 6.99
N SER A 203 12.13 -6.44 8.28
CA SER A 203 11.18 -6.78 9.33
C SER A 203 10.66 -5.56 10.06
N GLY A 204 9.43 -5.63 10.59
CA GLY A 204 8.83 -4.55 11.37
C GLY A 204 7.32 -4.67 11.49
N GLY A 205 6.72 -3.86 12.36
CA GLY A 205 5.27 -3.78 12.56
C GLY A 205 4.51 -3.18 11.36
N THR A 206 3.19 -3.12 11.49
CA THR A 206 2.32 -2.46 10.49
C THR A 206 2.65 -0.97 10.39
N GLY A 207 2.71 -0.43 9.18
CA GLY A 207 2.99 0.99 8.94
C GLY A 207 4.42 1.43 9.28
N SER A 208 5.36 0.50 9.57
CA SER A 208 6.76 0.84 9.85
C SER A 208 7.54 1.26 8.59
N GLY A 209 7.04 0.99 7.38
CA GLY A 209 7.68 1.37 6.12
C GLY A 209 8.55 0.27 5.49
N LYS A 210 8.31 -1.01 5.82
CA LYS A 210 9.07 -2.16 5.30
C LYS A 210 9.16 -2.18 3.77
N THR A 211 8.01 -2.12 3.11
CA THR A 211 7.92 -2.13 1.64
C THR A 211 8.65 -0.93 1.03
N THR A 212 8.57 0.24 1.67
CA THR A 212 9.32 1.45 1.26
C THR A 212 10.83 1.22 1.36
N THR A 213 11.30 0.64 2.47
CA THR A 213 12.72 0.34 2.66
C THR A 213 13.20 -0.74 1.70
N LEU A 214 12.41 -1.80 1.48
CA LEU A 214 12.71 -2.82 0.48
C LEU A 214 12.81 -2.21 -0.92
N ASN A 215 11.84 -1.36 -1.29
CA ASN A 215 11.85 -0.65 -2.58
C ASN A 215 13.08 0.26 -2.72
N ALA A 216 13.45 1.02 -1.68
CA ALA A 216 14.64 1.85 -1.71
C ALA A 216 15.93 1.02 -1.84
N LEU A 217 16.06 -0.10 -1.12
CA LEU A 217 17.21 -0.99 -1.20
C LEU A 217 17.31 -1.67 -2.57
N SER A 218 16.18 -1.98 -3.22
CA SER A 218 16.18 -2.57 -4.55
C SER A 218 16.89 -1.70 -5.60
N SER A 219 16.99 -0.38 -5.38
CA SER A 219 17.72 0.53 -6.27
C SER A 219 19.23 0.24 -6.37
N PHE A 220 19.77 -0.54 -5.43
CA PHE A 220 21.16 -1.01 -5.46
C PHE A 220 21.38 -2.30 -6.26
N ILE A 221 20.32 -2.93 -6.76
CA ILE A 221 20.42 -4.07 -7.66
C ILE A 221 20.91 -3.60 -9.03
N GLY A 222 21.82 -4.35 -9.63
CA GLY A 222 22.40 -4.04 -10.94
C GLY A 222 21.34 -3.89 -12.04
N ALA A 223 21.59 -2.99 -12.98
CA ALA A 223 20.65 -2.69 -14.07
C ALA A 223 20.48 -3.81 -15.08
N ASP A 224 21.43 -4.74 -15.15
CA ASP A 224 21.47 -5.92 -16.03
C ASP A 224 20.79 -7.16 -15.44
N GLU A 225 20.39 -7.10 -14.16
CA GLU A 225 19.73 -8.22 -13.48
C GLU A 225 18.22 -8.27 -13.79
N ARG A 226 17.71 -9.48 -14.03
CA ARG A 226 16.26 -9.73 -14.17
C ARG A 226 15.63 -9.88 -12.79
N ILE A 227 14.72 -8.98 -12.46
CA ILE A 227 14.03 -8.94 -11.18
C ILE A 227 12.59 -9.43 -11.38
N VAL A 228 12.14 -10.34 -10.53
CA VAL A 228 10.73 -10.73 -10.45
C VAL A 228 10.19 -10.29 -9.09
N THR A 229 9.19 -9.41 -9.08
CA THR A 229 8.48 -9.02 -7.86
C THR A 229 7.20 -9.84 -7.70
N ILE A 230 6.87 -10.20 -6.46
CA ILE A 230 5.67 -10.99 -6.13
C ILE A 230 5.01 -10.34 -4.92
N GLU A 231 3.75 -9.93 -5.07
CA GLU A 231 3.04 -9.14 -4.06
C GLU A 231 1.55 -9.52 -4.00
N ASP A 232 0.91 -9.30 -2.87
CA ASP A 232 -0.56 -9.39 -2.76
C ASP A 232 -1.25 -8.28 -3.56
N ALA A 233 -0.67 -7.09 -3.53
CA ALA A 233 -0.99 -6.00 -4.43
C ALA A 233 0.31 -5.29 -4.78
N ALA A 234 0.56 -5.03 -6.05
CA ALA A 234 1.81 -4.45 -6.52
C ALA A 234 1.99 -3.02 -5.98
N GLU A 235 2.88 -2.87 -5.00
CA GLU A 235 3.28 -1.60 -4.37
C GLU A 235 4.72 -1.22 -4.73
N LEU A 236 5.55 -2.20 -5.14
CA LEU A 236 6.95 -1.98 -5.48
C LEU A 236 7.09 -1.25 -6.83
N GLN A 237 7.92 -0.22 -6.83
CA GLN A 237 8.20 0.64 -7.99
C GLN A 237 9.70 0.65 -8.26
N LEU A 238 10.20 -0.41 -8.87
CA LEU A 238 11.61 -0.56 -9.19
C LEU A 238 11.96 0.27 -10.42
N GLN A 239 13.19 0.78 -10.46
CA GLN A 239 13.68 1.65 -11.53
C GLN A 239 14.47 0.89 -12.61
N GLN A 240 14.79 -0.39 -12.40
CA GLN A 240 15.49 -1.21 -13.37
C GLN A 240 14.63 -1.50 -14.60
N ALA A 241 15.24 -1.63 -15.74
CA ALA A 241 14.55 -1.87 -17.02
C ALA A 241 13.95 -3.29 -17.11
N HIS A 242 14.55 -4.27 -16.44
CA HIS A 242 14.15 -5.67 -16.56
C HIS A 242 13.43 -6.17 -15.30
N VAL A 243 12.26 -5.61 -15.04
CA VAL A 243 11.37 -5.99 -13.91
C VAL A 243 10.13 -6.68 -14.44
N VAL A 244 9.77 -7.79 -13.81
CA VAL A 244 8.49 -8.49 -14.03
C VAL A 244 7.72 -8.48 -12.72
N SER A 245 6.60 -7.78 -12.69
CA SER A 245 5.76 -7.68 -11.50
C SER A 245 4.62 -8.69 -11.56
N LEU A 246 4.49 -9.49 -10.52
CA LEU A 246 3.44 -10.49 -10.34
C LEU A 246 2.58 -10.10 -9.12
N GLU A 247 1.27 -10.18 -9.30
CA GLU A 247 0.30 -9.88 -8.25
C GLU A 247 -0.60 -11.10 -8.01
N SER A 248 -0.87 -11.42 -6.75
CA SER A 248 -1.80 -12.48 -6.37
C SER A 248 -3.23 -12.11 -6.79
N ARG A 249 -4.05 -13.10 -6.96
CA ARG A 249 -5.47 -12.89 -7.28
C ARG A 249 -6.33 -13.62 -6.26
N PRO A 250 -7.14 -12.90 -5.47
CA PRO A 250 -8.11 -13.54 -4.59
C PRO A 250 -9.16 -14.28 -5.41
N PRO A 251 -9.85 -15.26 -4.80
CA PRO A 251 -10.95 -15.97 -5.46
C PRO A 251 -12.05 -15.00 -5.89
N ASN A 252 -12.77 -15.36 -6.96
CA ASN A 252 -13.95 -14.63 -7.39
C ASN A 252 -15.14 -14.89 -6.44
N LEU A 253 -16.30 -14.30 -6.74
CA LEU A 253 -17.52 -14.46 -5.92
C LEU A 253 -17.99 -15.93 -5.79
N GLU A 254 -17.56 -16.80 -6.70
CA GLU A 254 -17.86 -18.23 -6.70
C GLU A 254 -16.78 -19.06 -5.97
N GLY A 255 -15.80 -18.41 -5.33
CA GLY A 255 -14.66 -19.07 -4.67
C GLY A 255 -13.63 -19.69 -5.63
N ARG A 256 -13.62 -19.29 -6.92
CA ARG A 256 -12.76 -19.87 -7.96
C ARG A 256 -11.73 -18.86 -8.48
N GLY A 257 -10.70 -19.39 -9.11
CA GLY A 257 -9.70 -18.58 -9.83
C GLY A 257 -8.69 -17.89 -8.91
N GLU A 258 -8.55 -18.31 -7.65
CA GLU A 258 -7.50 -17.85 -6.77
C GLU A 258 -6.11 -18.17 -7.32
N ILE A 259 -5.20 -17.21 -7.25
CA ILE A 259 -3.76 -17.39 -7.51
C ILE A 259 -3.02 -16.86 -6.29
N THR A 260 -2.44 -17.76 -5.52
CA THR A 260 -1.75 -17.43 -4.27
C THR A 260 -0.32 -16.97 -4.51
N ILE A 261 0.27 -16.24 -3.57
CA ILE A 261 1.71 -15.88 -3.55
C ILE A 261 2.57 -17.14 -3.72
N ARG A 262 2.22 -18.24 -3.03
CA ARG A 262 2.94 -19.51 -3.14
C ARG A 262 3.02 -20.04 -4.57
N GLN A 263 1.91 -19.99 -5.30
CA GLN A 263 1.86 -20.41 -6.71
C GLN A 263 2.73 -19.50 -7.59
N LEU A 264 2.71 -18.20 -7.31
CA LEU A 264 3.52 -17.23 -8.04
C LEU A 264 5.02 -17.43 -7.77
N VAL A 265 5.45 -17.68 -6.52
CA VAL A 265 6.85 -18.02 -6.20
C VAL A 265 7.30 -19.23 -7.00
N ARG A 266 6.54 -20.34 -6.98
CA ARG A 266 6.87 -21.55 -7.75
C ARG A 266 6.94 -21.32 -9.26
N ASN A 267 6.09 -20.46 -9.79
CA ASN A 267 6.11 -20.10 -11.20
C ASN A 267 7.32 -19.20 -11.53
N ALA A 268 7.62 -18.23 -10.67
CA ALA A 268 8.72 -17.29 -10.86
C ALA A 268 10.08 -18.00 -11.02
N LEU A 269 10.32 -19.10 -10.31
CA LEU A 269 11.55 -19.90 -10.43
C LEU A 269 11.78 -20.47 -11.85
N ARG A 270 10.72 -20.55 -12.68
CA ARG A 270 10.81 -20.97 -14.10
C ARG A 270 10.95 -19.79 -15.05
N MET A 271 10.91 -18.57 -14.54
CA MET A 271 11.01 -17.34 -15.32
C MET A 271 12.45 -16.84 -15.46
N ARG A 272 13.43 -17.59 -14.97
CA ARG A 272 14.86 -17.23 -14.93
C ARG A 272 15.10 -15.89 -14.22
N PRO A 273 14.66 -15.71 -12.98
CA PRO A 273 14.97 -14.52 -12.23
C PRO A 273 16.42 -14.53 -11.75
N ASP A 274 17.10 -13.39 -11.80
CA ASP A 274 18.36 -13.16 -11.08
C ASP A 274 18.10 -12.77 -9.62
N ARG A 275 16.96 -12.12 -9.35
CA ARG A 275 16.50 -11.71 -8.02
C ARG A 275 15.00 -11.94 -7.87
N LEU A 276 14.59 -12.39 -6.69
CA LEU A 276 13.18 -12.44 -6.28
C LEU A 276 12.93 -11.39 -5.21
N LEU A 277 11.91 -10.56 -5.40
CA LEU A 277 11.46 -9.61 -4.40
C LEU A 277 10.04 -9.96 -3.96
N LEU A 278 9.88 -10.38 -2.69
CA LEU A 278 8.57 -10.63 -2.13
C LEU A 278 8.12 -9.42 -1.31
N GLY A 279 6.99 -8.84 -1.69
CA GLY A 279 6.38 -7.72 -0.96
C GLY A 279 6.18 -8.04 0.50
N GLU A 280 5.66 -9.24 0.81
CA GLU A 280 5.54 -9.73 2.18
C GLU A 280 5.40 -11.26 2.24
N VAL A 281 6.03 -11.86 3.25
CA VAL A 281 5.89 -13.29 3.58
C VAL A 281 4.87 -13.43 4.72
N ARG A 282 3.74 -14.10 4.45
CA ARG A 282 2.62 -14.22 5.40
C ARG A 282 2.16 -15.64 5.68
N GLY A 283 2.53 -16.61 4.83
CA GLY A 283 2.03 -17.97 4.87
C GLY A 283 3.03 -19.01 4.37
N GLY A 284 2.51 -20.08 3.80
CA GLY A 284 3.29 -21.24 3.37
C GLY A 284 4.26 -20.99 2.21
N GLU A 285 4.20 -19.84 1.53
CA GLU A 285 5.20 -19.39 0.57
C GLU A 285 6.59 -19.24 1.19
N ALA A 286 6.68 -19.11 2.52
CA ALA A 286 7.93 -19.07 3.25
C ALA A 286 8.85 -20.26 2.92
N LEU A 287 8.30 -21.48 2.85
CA LEU A 287 9.06 -22.66 2.49
C LEU A 287 9.61 -22.58 1.06
N ASP A 288 8.75 -22.20 0.10
CA ASP A 288 9.15 -22.11 -1.32
C ASP A 288 10.18 -20.99 -1.53
N LEU A 289 10.07 -19.88 -0.77
CA LEU A 289 11.08 -18.84 -0.74
C LEU A 289 12.41 -19.35 -0.20
N LEU A 290 12.44 -20.00 0.96
CA LEU A 290 13.67 -20.55 1.53
C LEU A 290 14.35 -21.54 0.59
N GLN A 291 13.57 -22.36 -0.11
CA GLN A 291 14.10 -23.26 -1.13
C GLN A 291 14.74 -22.49 -2.30
N ALA A 292 14.08 -21.42 -2.78
CA ALA A 292 14.62 -20.56 -3.83
C ALA A 292 15.96 -19.93 -3.40
N LEU A 293 16.01 -19.35 -2.20
CA LEU A 293 17.21 -18.71 -1.64
C LEU A 293 18.37 -19.69 -1.44
N ASN A 294 18.08 -20.96 -1.15
CA ASN A 294 19.09 -22.01 -0.98
C ASN A 294 19.46 -22.71 -2.29
N THR A 295 18.86 -22.35 -3.44
CA THR A 295 19.08 -23.00 -4.73
C THR A 295 19.53 -22.06 -5.85
N GLY A 296 20.22 -20.97 -5.48
CA GLY A 296 20.91 -20.09 -6.44
C GLY A 296 20.15 -18.83 -6.83
N HIS A 297 19.12 -18.43 -6.08
CA HIS A 297 18.44 -17.14 -6.24
C HIS A 297 18.92 -16.14 -5.19
N ASP A 298 20.26 -16.05 -5.04
CA ASP A 298 20.92 -15.19 -4.07
C ASP A 298 20.65 -13.69 -4.33
N GLY A 299 20.63 -12.91 -3.25
CA GLY A 299 20.39 -11.47 -3.31
C GLY A 299 18.92 -11.10 -3.39
N SER A 300 18.03 -12.00 -3.05
CA SER A 300 16.61 -11.74 -2.99
C SER A 300 16.24 -10.93 -1.74
N LEU A 301 15.19 -10.11 -1.86
CA LEU A 301 14.71 -9.24 -0.80
C LEU A 301 13.27 -9.61 -0.47
N SER A 302 12.92 -9.60 0.82
CA SER A 302 11.54 -9.83 1.24
C SER A 302 11.18 -9.03 2.48
N THR A 303 9.88 -8.87 2.76
CA THR A 303 9.44 -8.29 4.03
C THR A 303 8.70 -9.30 4.89
N LEU A 304 8.72 -9.08 6.20
CA LEU A 304 8.01 -9.89 7.18
C LEU A 304 7.51 -9.02 8.34
N HIS A 305 6.34 -9.32 8.86
CA HIS A 305 5.86 -8.68 10.09
C HIS A 305 6.49 -9.34 11.33
N ALA A 306 7.32 -8.60 12.07
CA ALA A 306 7.81 -9.01 13.39
C ALA A 306 8.26 -7.80 14.22
N ASN A 307 8.42 -7.98 15.53
CA ASN A 307 8.77 -6.91 16.45
C ASN A 307 10.28 -6.81 16.74
N SER A 308 11.03 -7.87 16.43
CA SER A 308 12.48 -7.94 16.60
C SER A 308 13.09 -8.88 15.55
N PRO A 309 14.43 -8.85 15.33
CA PRO A 309 15.09 -9.81 14.44
C PRO A 309 14.88 -11.27 14.87
N ARG A 310 14.85 -11.55 16.18
CA ARG A 310 14.58 -12.90 16.70
C ARG A 310 13.14 -13.34 16.44
N ASP A 311 12.17 -12.43 16.64
CA ASP A 311 10.78 -12.71 16.34
C ASP A 311 10.57 -12.94 14.83
N ALA A 312 11.32 -12.23 13.97
CA ALA A 312 11.28 -12.45 12.53
C ALA A 312 11.71 -13.88 12.16
N LEU A 313 12.79 -14.38 12.76
CA LEU A 313 13.23 -15.75 12.55
C LEU A 313 12.22 -16.77 13.07
N SER A 314 11.73 -16.59 14.29
CA SER A 314 10.71 -17.48 14.88
C SER A 314 9.42 -17.50 14.04
N ARG A 315 9.01 -16.33 13.51
CA ARG A 315 7.86 -16.24 12.62
C ARG A 315 8.11 -16.95 11.31
N LEU A 316 9.30 -16.79 10.71
CA LEU A 316 9.68 -17.48 9.48
C LEU A 316 9.70 -19.00 9.66
N GLU A 317 10.22 -19.51 10.82
CA GLU A 317 10.11 -20.92 11.21
C GLU A 317 8.65 -21.38 11.23
N THR A 318 7.78 -20.62 11.91
CA THR A 318 6.35 -20.94 12.02
C THR A 318 5.67 -20.97 10.64
N LEU A 319 5.88 -19.95 9.80
CA LEU A 319 5.29 -19.89 8.46
C LEU A 319 5.77 -21.03 7.56
N THR A 320 7.03 -21.44 7.71
CA THR A 320 7.60 -22.58 6.99
C THR A 320 6.92 -23.89 7.41
N LEU A 321 6.68 -24.09 8.70
CA LEU A 321 5.95 -25.26 9.20
C LEU A 321 4.49 -25.27 8.75
N MET A 322 3.84 -24.10 8.66
CA MET A 322 2.47 -23.96 8.13
C MET A 322 2.34 -24.32 6.64
N ALA A 323 3.44 -24.43 5.91
CA ALA A 323 3.43 -24.88 4.51
C ALA A 323 2.96 -26.34 4.33
N GLY A 324 2.77 -27.07 5.43
CA GLY A 324 2.26 -28.45 5.43
C GLY A 324 3.32 -29.51 5.09
N ALA A 325 4.60 -29.14 5.11
CA ALA A 325 5.67 -30.12 4.99
C ALA A 325 6.01 -30.71 6.38
N ASP A 326 6.12 -32.03 6.46
CA ASP A 326 6.53 -32.72 7.68
C ASP A 326 8.06 -32.60 7.85
N LEU A 327 8.49 -31.38 8.25
CA LEU A 327 9.88 -31.05 8.46
C LEU A 327 10.18 -30.91 9.95
N PRO A 328 11.25 -31.56 10.46
CA PRO A 328 11.72 -31.32 11.83
C PRO A 328 12.10 -29.84 11.99
N LEU A 329 11.81 -29.24 13.15
CA LEU A 329 12.12 -27.83 13.43
C LEU A 329 13.62 -27.53 13.24
N ARG A 330 14.50 -28.47 13.55
CA ARG A 330 15.93 -28.34 13.32
C ARG A 330 16.26 -28.14 11.84
N ALA A 331 15.65 -28.93 10.95
CA ALA A 331 15.85 -28.78 9.49
C ALA A 331 15.34 -27.44 8.99
N VAL A 332 14.21 -26.96 9.53
CA VAL A 332 13.69 -25.63 9.20
C VAL A 332 14.67 -24.54 9.62
N ARG A 333 15.24 -24.61 10.82
CA ARG A 333 16.25 -23.66 11.31
C ARG A 333 17.52 -23.65 10.47
N GLU A 334 18.00 -24.83 10.09
CA GLU A 334 19.16 -24.98 9.20
C GLU A 334 18.88 -24.30 7.84
N GLN A 335 17.69 -24.50 7.26
CA GLN A 335 17.28 -23.83 6.01
C GLN A 335 17.19 -22.30 6.17
N VAL A 336 16.59 -21.81 7.26
CA VAL A 336 16.47 -20.37 7.51
C VAL A 336 17.84 -19.73 7.69
N ALA A 337 18.72 -20.35 8.50
CA ALA A 337 20.06 -19.84 8.79
C ALA A 337 20.97 -19.82 7.54
N SER A 338 20.75 -20.74 6.59
CA SER A 338 21.46 -20.77 5.31
C SER A 338 20.89 -19.75 4.31
N ALA A 339 19.56 -19.62 4.25
CA ALA A 339 18.87 -18.82 3.26
C ALA A 339 18.92 -17.31 3.53
N VAL A 340 18.82 -16.87 4.79
CA VAL A 340 18.76 -15.45 5.17
C VAL A 340 20.09 -15.02 5.77
N GLN A 341 20.73 -14.01 5.17
CA GLN A 341 21.99 -13.49 5.69
C GLN A 341 21.81 -12.24 6.53
N LEU A 342 20.78 -11.42 6.26
CA LEU A 342 20.61 -10.13 6.91
C LEU A 342 19.15 -9.85 7.27
N ILE A 343 18.94 -9.28 8.45
CA ILE A 343 17.63 -8.76 8.88
C ILE A 343 17.76 -7.27 9.14
N VAL A 344 16.90 -6.46 8.48
CA VAL A 344 16.76 -5.03 8.70
C VAL A 344 15.47 -4.81 9.49
N GLN A 345 15.59 -4.53 10.80
CA GLN A 345 14.43 -4.28 11.65
C GLN A 345 14.04 -2.82 11.64
N GLN A 346 12.76 -2.55 11.40
CA GLN A 346 12.22 -1.21 11.29
C GLN A 346 11.01 -1.00 12.20
N GLN A 347 10.91 0.17 12.82
CA GLN A 347 9.80 0.53 13.69
C GLN A 347 9.21 1.89 13.33
N ARG A 348 7.94 2.07 13.62
CA ARG A 348 7.28 3.37 13.70
C ARG A 348 7.30 3.82 15.15
N LEU A 349 7.94 4.95 15.41
CA LEU A 349 8.04 5.54 16.73
C LEU A 349 6.71 6.22 17.13
N SER A 350 6.56 6.56 18.41
CA SER A 350 5.36 7.21 18.95
C SER A 350 5.08 8.59 18.35
N ASP A 351 6.12 9.28 17.86
CA ASP A 351 6.03 10.56 17.16
C ASP A 351 5.65 10.45 15.67
N GLY A 352 5.49 9.21 15.17
CA GLY A 352 5.17 8.89 13.78
C GLY A 352 6.37 8.69 12.88
N ARG A 353 7.59 9.01 13.31
CA ARG A 353 8.82 8.77 12.55
C ARG A 353 9.06 7.27 12.35
N ARG A 354 9.59 6.91 11.21
CA ARG A 354 9.97 5.52 10.87
C ARG A 354 11.48 5.39 10.96
N ARG A 355 11.96 4.37 11.69
CA ARG A 355 13.39 4.17 11.96
C ARG A 355 13.78 2.72 11.74
N VAL A 356 14.93 2.50 11.11
CA VAL A 356 15.64 1.23 11.20
C VAL A 356 16.27 1.19 12.58
N THR A 357 15.83 0.25 13.40
CA THR A 357 16.28 0.12 14.79
C THR A 357 17.38 -0.90 14.97
N CYS A 358 17.52 -1.82 14.01
CA CYS A 358 18.58 -2.81 14.02
C CYS A 358 18.88 -3.32 12.61
N VAL A 359 20.16 -3.58 12.33
CA VAL A 359 20.61 -4.36 11.19
C VAL A 359 21.42 -5.52 11.75
N SER A 360 20.94 -6.74 11.55
CA SER A 360 21.50 -7.95 12.17
C SER A 360 21.87 -8.97 11.12
N GLU A 361 23.06 -9.57 11.27
CA GLU A 361 23.51 -10.69 10.45
C GLU A 361 23.15 -12.02 11.12
N ILE A 362 22.86 -13.02 10.30
CA ILE A 362 22.68 -14.40 10.75
C ILE A 362 24.07 -15.04 10.86
N ALA A 363 24.43 -15.46 12.07
CA ALA A 363 25.75 -16.04 12.38
C ALA A 363 25.75 -17.59 12.42
N GLY A 364 24.68 -18.22 11.88
CA GLY A 364 24.52 -19.68 11.84
C GLY A 364 23.66 -20.23 12.99
N ILE A 365 23.89 -21.47 13.36
CA ILE A 365 23.17 -22.17 14.43
C ILE A 365 24.04 -22.22 15.68
N ALA A 366 23.53 -21.75 16.81
CA ALA A 366 24.18 -21.82 18.09
C ALA A 366 24.12 -23.25 18.69
N GLU A 367 24.97 -23.54 19.69
CA GLU A 367 25.04 -24.85 20.36
C GLU A 367 23.69 -25.33 20.94
N ASN A 368 22.85 -24.40 21.38
CA ASN A 368 21.50 -24.68 21.88
C ASN A 368 20.47 -24.95 20.77
N GLY A 369 20.89 -24.99 19.50
CA GLY A 369 20.03 -25.22 18.34
C GLY A 369 19.19 -24.03 17.91
N SER A 370 19.39 -22.84 18.48
CA SER A 370 18.76 -21.60 18.01
C SER A 370 19.58 -20.92 16.90
N ILE A 371 18.93 -20.11 16.07
CA ILE A 371 19.64 -19.30 15.07
C ILE A 371 20.35 -18.15 15.79
N ALA A 372 21.66 -18.04 15.60
CA ALA A 372 22.50 -17.00 16.17
C ALA A 372 22.39 -15.72 15.32
N VAL A 373 22.25 -14.58 15.98
CA VAL A 373 22.09 -13.27 15.37
C VAL A 373 23.11 -12.30 15.96
N ALA A 374 23.84 -11.59 15.11
CA ALA A 374 24.80 -10.56 15.48
C ALA A 374 24.39 -9.19 14.93
N ASP A 375 24.21 -8.21 15.80
CA ASP A 375 23.88 -6.86 15.36
C ASP A 375 25.10 -6.17 14.77
N ARG A 376 24.96 -5.60 13.59
CA ARG A 376 25.93 -4.71 12.94
C ARG A 376 25.62 -3.25 13.24
N PHE A 377 24.35 -2.91 13.27
CA PHE A 377 23.88 -1.59 13.67
C PHE A 377 22.74 -1.76 14.67
N ARG A 378 22.73 -0.90 15.68
CA ARG A 378 21.63 -0.81 16.65
C ARG A 378 21.32 0.64 16.93
N TRP A 379 20.02 0.99 16.91
CA TRP A 379 19.54 2.30 17.29
C TRP A 379 19.86 2.58 18.76
N ASN A 380 20.50 3.73 18.98
CA ASN A 380 20.73 4.29 20.31
C ASN A 380 19.70 5.41 20.54
N ALA A 381 18.78 5.20 21.48
CA ALA A 381 17.73 6.17 21.76
C ALA A 381 18.28 7.47 22.39
N ASP A 382 19.35 7.37 23.17
CA ASP A 382 19.95 8.53 23.88
C ASP A 382 20.69 9.46 22.89
N LEU A 383 21.27 8.89 21.84
CA LEU A 383 21.98 9.64 20.80
C LEU A 383 21.11 9.91 19.58
N GLU A 384 19.90 9.40 19.54
CA GLU A 384 18.99 9.43 18.38
C GLU A 384 19.65 8.97 17.06
N GLU A 385 20.59 8.03 17.12
CA GLU A 385 21.33 7.54 15.94
C GLU A 385 21.37 6.01 15.86
N LEU A 386 21.56 5.50 14.64
CA LEU A 386 21.81 4.09 14.36
C LEU A 386 23.33 3.86 14.31
N ALA A 387 23.88 3.34 15.42
CA ALA A 387 25.31 3.18 15.59
C ALA A 387 25.81 1.80 15.12
N LEU A 388 27.01 1.75 14.56
CA LEU A 388 27.78 0.54 14.27
C LEU A 388 28.14 -0.17 15.58
N ARG A 389 28.06 -1.50 15.59
CA ARG A 389 28.47 -2.35 16.72
C ARG A 389 29.61 -3.29 16.37
#